data_0d826674fb50803c3eeaa18ba2a18cab
#
_entry.id   0d826674fb50803c3eeaa18ba2a18cab
#
_cell.length_a   1.000
_cell.length_b   1.000
_cell.length_c   1.000
_cell.angle_alpha   90.00
_cell.angle_beta   90.00
_cell.angle_gamma   90.00
#
_symmetry.space_group_name_H-M   'P 1'
#
loop_
_entity.id
_entity.type
_entity.pdbx_description
1 polymer ?
#
loop_
_entity_poly.entity_id
_entity_poly.type
_entity_poly.pdbx_seq_one_letter_code
_entity_poly.pdbx_strand_id
1 'polypeptide(L)'
;LSFGKITKSKRKSVDTAMPGYVPEVPDGEPAAEPAAEPGRPNPADDTDPAIKQIVETGSITVDKKGHFIHCLTIIGQIEGHYILPPQNKTTKYEHVIPQIVAIEESKDIEGLIIILNTVGGDIEAGLAIAELVAGMKKPTVSLVLGGGHSIGVPLAVSARRSFITPSATMTIHPVRLNGLVLGIPQTLSYFEQMQERIVRFICDNSKMSGDRFRELMLATGKLVMDVGTVLAGEEAVKEGLIDTLGSLSDALDCLYDMIVEQEPGSSDNKTEG
;
A
#
# COMPACT_ATOMS: atom_id res chain seq x y z
N LEU A 1 -9.90 61.88 -36.06
CA LEU A 1 -10.35 61.48 -34.75
C LEU A 1 -9.23 60.68 -34.08
N SER A 2 -8.75 61.21 -32.97
CA SER A 2 -7.53 60.97 -32.23
C SER A 2 -7.36 59.53 -31.74
N PHE A 3 -6.21 58.92 -32.02
CA PHE A 3 -5.75 57.68 -31.38
C PHE A 3 -4.96 58.02 -30.12
N GLY A 4 -5.50 57.66 -28.97
CA GLY A 4 -4.83 57.77 -27.67
C GLY A 4 -3.73 56.72 -27.52
N LYS A 5 -2.50 57.17 -27.21
CA LYS A 5 -1.34 56.36 -26.87
C LYS A 5 -1.54 55.66 -25.54
N ILE A 6 -1.52 54.32 -25.52
CA ILE A 6 -1.44 53.53 -24.31
C ILE A 6 0.03 53.40 -23.91
N THR A 7 0.39 54.01 -22.80
CA THR A 7 1.73 53.93 -22.19
C THR A 7 1.95 52.58 -21.56
N LYS A 8 3.03 51.88 -21.96
CA LYS A 8 3.52 50.65 -21.34
C LYS A 8 4.01 50.92 -19.91
N SER A 9 3.30 50.44 -18.94
CA SER A 9 3.76 50.38 -17.55
C SER A 9 4.81 49.27 -17.41
N LYS A 10 6.02 49.66 -16.99
CA LYS A 10 7.11 48.75 -16.64
C LYS A 10 6.72 47.99 -15.35
N ARG A 11 6.45 46.70 -15.45
CA ARG A 11 6.44 45.83 -14.27
C ARG A 11 7.88 45.64 -13.79
N LYS A 12 8.18 46.13 -12.60
CA LYS A 12 9.37 45.77 -11.84
C LYS A 12 9.23 44.32 -11.40
N SER A 13 10.17 43.46 -11.80
CA SER A 13 10.39 42.17 -11.23
C SER A 13 10.85 42.36 -9.78
N VAL A 14 10.05 41.89 -8.85
CA VAL A 14 10.50 41.75 -7.45
C VAL A 14 11.14 40.39 -7.33
N ASP A 15 12.46 40.41 -7.35
CA ASP A 15 13.30 39.26 -7.03
C ASP A 15 13.30 39.09 -5.50
N THR A 16 12.45 38.21 -4.98
CA THR A 16 12.48 37.77 -3.58
C THR A 16 13.11 36.40 -3.51
N ALA A 17 14.42 36.34 -3.71
CA ALA A 17 15.21 35.24 -3.20
C ALA A 17 15.30 35.39 -1.67
N MET A 18 14.63 34.49 -0.95
CA MET A 18 14.90 34.32 0.48
C MET A 18 16.32 33.78 0.64
N PRO A 19 17.20 34.38 1.45
CA PRO A 19 18.49 33.78 1.74
C PRO A 19 18.26 32.53 2.56
N GLY A 20 18.75 31.38 2.05
CA GLY A 20 18.75 30.11 2.76
C GLY A 20 19.53 30.24 4.04
N TYR A 21 18.87 30.08 5.16
CA TYR A 21 19.51 29.87 6.46
C TYR A 21 20.13 28.46 6.42
N VAL A 22 21.45 28.38 6.25
CA VAL A 22 22.25 27.18 6.51
C VAL A 22 22.77 27.35 7.93
N PRO A 23 22.33 26.52 8.90
CA PRO A 23 22.94 26.55 10.21
C PRO A 23 24.40 26.05 10.07
N GLU A 24 25.37 26.88 10.44
CA GLU A 24 26.75 26.46 10.67
C GLU A 24 26.73 25.40 11.78
N VAL A 25 27.06 24.17 11.42
CA VAL A 25 27.39 23.13 12.40
C VAL A 25 28.78 23.46 12.91
N PRO A 26 28.99 23.69 14.20
CA PRO A 26 30.33 23.88 14.72
C PRO A 26 31.12 22.59 14.53
N ASP A 27 32.33 22.71 13.98
CA ASP A 27 33.33 21.64 13.93
C ASP A 27 33.71 21.22 15.37
N GLY A 28 32.88 20.35 15.95
CA GLY A 28 33.20 19.62 17.16
C GLY A 28 33.71 18.25 16.78
N GLU A 29 34.92 17.92 17.20
CA GLU A 29 35.41 16.54 17.12
C GLU A 29 34.37 15.57 17.66
N PRO A 30 34.15 14.41 17.02
CA PRO A 30 33.19 13.43 17.55
C PRO A 30 33.67 13.02 18.94
N ALA A 31 32.83 13.28 19.93
CA ALA A 31 33.09 12.80 21.30
C ALA A 31 33.30 11.29 21.23
N ALA A 32 34.44 10.82 21.76
CA ALA A 32 34.73 9.41 21.84
C ALA A 32 33.57 8.70 22.56
N GLU A 33 32.99 7.70 21.93
CA GLU A 33 31.99 6.83 22.55
C GLU A 33 32.58 6.29 23.87
N PRO A 34 31.85 6.36 24.98
CA PRO A 34 32.34 5.79 26.24
C PRO A 34 32.53 4.28 26.03
N ALA A 35 33.75 3.81 26.34
CA ALA A 35 34.09 2.40 26.27
C ALA A 35 33.06 1.59 27.06
N ALA A 36 32.46 0.57 26.40
CA ALA A 36 31.47 -0.31 27.01
C ALA A 36 32.08 -0.97 28.26
N GLU A 37 31.46 -0.79 29.41
CA GLU A 37 31.83 -1.49 30.63
C GLU A 37 31.65 -3.00 30.43
N PRO A 38 32.68 -3.83 30.69
CA PRO A 38 32.55 -5.27 30.56
C PRO A 38 31.65 -5.79 31.67
N GLY A 39 30.45 -6.27 31.31
CA GLY A 39 29.52 -6.97 32.20
C GLY A 39 28.11 -6.43 32.32
N ARG A 40 27.76 -5.33 31.63
CA ARG A 40 26.33 -4.99 31.45
C ARG A 40 25.74 -5.78 30.26
N PRO A 41 24.64 -6.53 30.45
CA PRO A 41 23.93 -7.10 29.32
C PRO A 41 23.53 -5.95 28.38
N ASN A 42 23.79 -6.14 27.09
CA ASN A 42 23.41 -5.17 26.08
C ASN A 42 21.86 -5.05 26.13
N PRO A 43 21.28 -3.85 26.30
CA PRO A 43 19.83 -3.69 26.30
C PRO A 43 19.13 -4.25 25.05
N ALA A 44 19.89 -4.51 23.98
CA ALA A 44 19.40 -5.16 22.76
C ALA A 44 19.18 -6.68 22.92
N ASP A 45 19.77 -7.33 23.93
CA ASP A 45 19.62 -8.78 24.15
C ASP A 45 18.33 -9.15 24.88
N ASP A 46 17.69 -8.20 25.58
CA ASP A 46 16.41 -8.39 26.29
C ASP A 46 15.18 -7.94 25.48
N THR A 47 15.34 -7.65 24.17
CA THR A 47 14.22 -7.21 23.35
C THR A 47 13.31 -8.41 23.08
N ASP A 48 12.01 -8.25 23.42
CA ASP A 48 10.95 -9.23 23.12
C ASP A 48 11.09 -9.75 21.68
N PRO A 49 11.08 -11.08 21.46
CA PRO A 49 11.16 -11.67 20.12
C PRO A 49 10.14 -11.08 19.13
N ALA A 50 8.95 -10.71 19.59
CA ALA A 50 7.94 -10.04 18.78
C ALA A 50 8.41 -8.65 18.31
N ILE A 51 9.08 -7.88 19.17
CA ILE A 51 9.64 -6.58 18.80
C ILE A 51 10.77 -6.74 17.79
N LYS A 52 11.65 -7.75 17.96
CA LYS A 52 12.70 -8.07 16.98
C LYS A 52 12.09 -8.40 15.61
N GLN A 53 11.07 -9.24 15.58
CA GLN A 53 10.35 -9.59 14.35
C GLN A 53 9.75 -8.35 13.67
N ILE A 54 9.10 -7.46 14.42
CA ILE A 54 8.54 -6.20 13.87
C ILE A 54 9.63 -5.33 13.25
N VAL A 55 10.78 -5.18 13.93
CA VAL A 55 11.89 -4.36 13.44
C VAL A 55 12.51 -4.94 12.16
N GLU A 56 12.64 -6.25 12.08
CA GLU A 56 13.31 -6.92 10.96
C GLU A 56 12.41 -7.09 9.75
N THR A 57 11.13 -7.43 9.95
CA THR A 57 10.22 -7.83 8.87
C THR A 57 9.06 -6.88 8.63
N GLY A 58 8.77 -5.97 9.58
CA GLY A 58 7.56 -5.13 9.54
C GLY A 58 6.27 -5.93 9.71
N SER A 59 6.35 -7.16 10.25
CA SER A 59 5.21 -8.06 10.41
C SER A 59 5.23 -8.73 11.78
N ILE A 60 4.08 -9.19 12.25
CA ILE A 60 3.93 -9.85 13.54
C ILE A 60 2.80 -10.88 13.50
N THR A 61 2.98 -11.98 14.26
CA THR A 61 1.90 -12.91 14.59
C THR A 61 1.34 -12.56 15.96
N VAL A 62 0.03 -12.43 16.06
CA VAL A 62 -0.68 -12.12 17.30
C VAL A 62 -1.71 -13.18 17.63
N ASP A 63 -1.94 -13.39 18.93
CA ASP A 63 -2.94 -14.32 19.46
C ASP A 63 -4.12 -13.55 20.09
N LYS A 64 -5.33 -14.00 19.83
CA LYS A 64 -6.54 -13.58 20.53
C LYS A 64 -7.37 -14.82 20.86
N LYS A 65 -7.36 -15.20 22.13
CA LYS A 65 -8.14 -16.33 22.65
C LYS A 65 -7.80 -17.69 22.00
N GLY A 66 -6.55 -17.89 21.64
CA GLY A 66 -6.07 -19.12 21.00
C GLY A 66 -6.14 -19.09 19.47
N HIS A 67 -6.65 -18.04 18.85
CA HIS A 67 -6.60 -17.85 17.39
C HIS A 67 -5.41 -16.99 16.99
N PHE A 68 -4.53 -17.55 16.18
CA PHE A 68 -3.33 -16.87 15.72
C PHE A 68 -3.54 -16.27 14.32
N ILE A 69 -3.32 -14.98 14.21
CA ILE A 69 -3.33 -14.27 12.93
C ILE A 69 -1.98 -13.63 12.67
N HIS A 70 -1.62 -13.51 11.39
CA HIS A 70 -0.43 -12.78 10.98
C HIS A 70 -0.81 -11.39 10.45
N CYS A 71 -0.08 -10.37 10.91
CA CYS A 71 -0.20 -9.00 10.42
C CYS A 71 0.99 -8.72 9.49
N LEU A 72 0.72 -8.56 8.21
CA LEU A 72 1.67 -8.17 7.18
C LEU A 72 1.48 -6.71 6.83
N THR A 73 2.56 -5.93 6.79
CA THR A 73 2.50 -4.52 6.37
C THR A 73 3.08 -4.30 4.99
N ILE A 74 2.38 -3.51 4.16
CA ILE A 74 2.86 -3.04 2.86
C ILE A 74 2.94 -1.52 2.92
N ILE A 75 4.14 -1.02 3.18
CA ILE A 75 4.40 0.40 3.47
C ILE A 75 5.44 0.96 2.52
N GLY A 76 5.20 2.19 2.03
CA GLY A 76 6.10 2.88 1.12
C GLY A 76 5.98 2.39 -0.31
N GLN A 77 7.09 2.36 -1.06
CA GLN A 77 7.10 1.94 -2.46
C GLN A 77 7.26 0.42 -2.56
N ILE A 78 6.51 -0.22 -3.46
CA ILE A 78 6.67 -1.65 -3.76
C ILE A 78 7.88 -1.80 -4.65
N GLU A 79 8.91 -2.46 -4.11
CA GLU A 79 10.18 -2.73 -4.78
C GLU A 79 10.08 -4.06 -5.53
N GLY A 80 10.44 -4.03 -6.82
CA GLY A 80 10.42 -5.20 -7.70
C GLY A 80 11.84 -5.66 -8.06
N HIS A 81 12.09 -5.83 -9.36
CA HIS A 81 13.39 -6.32 -9.85
C HIS A 81 14.54 -5.32 -9.74
N TYR A 82 14.24 -4.04 -9.53
CA TYR A 82 15.24 -2.99 -9.37
C TYR A 82 15.34 -2.60 -7.90
N ILE A 83 16.58 -2.63 -7.37
CA ILE A 83 16.85 -2.18 -6.01
C ILE A 83 16.72 -0.66 -5.95
N LEU A 84 15.88 -0.17 -5.05
CA LEU A 84 15.71 1.26 -4.82
C LEU A 84 16.78 1.80 -3.87
N PRO A 85 17.05 3.12 -3.90
CA PRO A 85 18.00 3.74 -2.97
C PRO A 85 17.64 3.45 -1.51
N PRO A 86 18.62 3.17 -0.62
CA PRO A 86 18.37 2.71 0.75
C PRO A 86 17.64 3.73 1.64
N GLN A 87 17.61 5.01 1.25
CA GLN A 87 16.83 6.04 1.93
C GLN A 87 15.33 5.97 1.65
N ASN A 88 14.91 5.21 0.62
CA ASN A 88 13.49 5.03 0.31
C ASN A 88 12.85 4.05 1.31
N LYS A 89 11.61 4.36 1.73
CA LYS A 89 10.78 3.37 2.41
C LYS A 89 10.18 2.43 1.37
N THR A 90 10.55 1.15 1.45
CA THR A 90 10.11 0.13 0.48
C THR A 90 9.54 -1.10 1.15
N THR A 91 8.63 -1.75 0.45
CA THR A 91 8.22 -3.14 0.71
C THR A 91 8.82 -4.00 -0.39
N LYS A 92 9.66 -4.96 -0.02
CA LYS A 92 10.36 -5.86 -0.94
C LYS A 92 9.53 -7.10 -1.18
N TYR A 93 9.13 -7.34 -2.42
CA TYR A 93 8.24 -8.45 -2.76
C TYR A 93 8.88 -9.81 -2.49
N GLU A 94 10.21 -9.94 -2.65
CA GLU A 94 10.97 -11.15 -2.33
C GLU A 94 11.00 -11.48 -0.82
N HIS A 95 10.68 -10.52 0.04
CA HIS A 95 10.50 -10.76 1.47
C HIS A 95 9.04 -11.10 1.82
N VAL A 96 8.08 -10.56 1.06
CA VAL A 96 6.64 -10.76 1.28
C VAL A 96 6.20 -12.15 0.81
N ILE A 97 6.64 -12.58 -0.37
CA ILE A 97 6.26 -13.87 -0.96
C ILE A 97 6.51 -15.06 -0.02
N PRO A 98 7.71 -15.26 0.53
CA PRO A 98 7.96 -16.39 1.43
C PRO A 98 7.16 -16.30 2.73
N GLN A 99 6.83 -15.11 3.22
CA GLN A 99 5.96 -14.94 4.38
C GLN A 99 4.53 -15.43 4.08
N ILE A 100 3.95 -15.04 2.93
CA ILE A 100 2.62 -15.52 2.53
C ILE A 100 2.59 -17.04 2.40
N VAL A 101 3.62 -17.65 1.80
CA VAL A 101 3.74 -19.12 1.71
C VAL A 101 3.81 -19.74 3.09
N ALA A 102 4.64 -19.20 3.99
CA ALA A 102 4.75 -19.70 5.35
C ALA A 102 3.45 -19.59 6.15
N ILE A 103 2.69 -18.51 5.95
CA ILE A 103 1.38 -18.30 6.56
C ILE A 103 0.38 -19.34 6.04
N GLU A 104 0.30 -19.54 4.72
CA GLU A 104 -0.63 -20.49 4.11
C GLU A 104 -0.38 -21.93 4.58
N GLU A 105 0.89 -22.34 4.71
CA GLU A 105 1.30 -23.70 5.12
C GLU A 105 1.35 -23.87 6.66
N SER A 106 1.28 -22.80 7.45
CA SER A 106 1.30 -22.88 8.90
C SER A 106 0.07 -23.63 9.43
N LYS A 107 0.27 -24.46 10.44
CA LYS A 107 -0.83 -25.11 11.15
C LYS A 107 -1.42 -24.22 12.28
N ASP A 108 -0.64 -23.27 12.74
CA ASP A 108 -0.99 -22.41 13.88
C ASP A 108 -1.62 -21.11 13.43
N ILE A 109 -1.14 -20.51 12.30
CA ILE A 109 -1.69 -19.26 11.79
C ILE A 109 -2.99 -19.53 11.02
N GLU A 110 -4.09 -18.93 11.45
CA GLU A 110 -5.43 -19.17 10.93
C GLU A 110 -5.92 -18.10 9.97
N GLY A 111 -5.30 -16.91 9.99
CA GLY A 111 -5.71 -15.80 9.14
C GLY A 111 -4.61 -14.78 8.90
N LEU A 112 -4.82 -13.92 7.89
CA LEU A 112 -3.91 -12.87 7.49
C LEU A 112 -4.64 -11.52 7.45
N ILE A 113 -4.10 -10.52 8.16
CA ILE A 113 -4.46 -9.12 7.96
C ILE A 113 -3.32 -8.39 7.24
N ILE A 114 -3.66 -7.62 6.20
CA ILE A 114 -2.71 -6.84 5.41
C ILE A 114 -2.99 -5.36 5.66
N ILE A 115 -2.01 -4.65 6.21
CA ILE A 115 -2.08 -3.21 6.45
C ILE A 115 -1.37 -2.48 5.30
N LEU A 116 -2.09 -1.59 4.62
CA LEU A 116 -1.60 -0.88 3.45
C LEU A 116 -1.44 0.62 3.73
N ASN A 117 -0.24 1.12 3.43
CA ASN A 117 0.04 2.55 3.28
C ASN A 117 1.15 2.72 2.22
N THR A 118 0.77 2.60 0.96
CA THR A 118 1.70 2.51 -0.17
C THR A 118 1.39 3.55 -1.25
N VAL A 119 2.43 4.06 -1.86
CA VAL A 119 2.37 4.92 -3.05
C VAL A 119 2.30 4.10 -4.36
N GLY A 120 2.31 2.77 -4.25
CA GLY A 120 2.46 1.86 -5.39
C GLY A 120 3.93 1.53 -5.67
N GLY A 121 4.25 1.16 -6.90
CA GLY A 121 5.60 0.78 -7.29
C GLY A 121 5.65 -0.14 -8.49
N ASP A 122 6.46 -1.20 -8.41
CA ASP A 122 6.60 -2.20 -9.46
C ASP A 122 5.31 -3.00 -9.66
N ILE A 123 4.83 -3.02 -10.90
CA ILE A 123 3.54 -3.61 -11.26
C ILE A 123 3.58 -5.14 -11.15
N GLU A 124 4.65 -5.77 -11.64
CA GLU A 124 4.76 -7.23 -11.62
C GLU A 124 4.91 -7.74 -10.18
N ALA A 125 5.69 -7.05 -9.35
CA ALA A 125 5.81 -7.37 -7.93
C ALA A 125 4.49 -7.20 -7.18
N GLY A 126 3.78 -6.10 -7.42
CA GLY A 126 2.50 -5.84 -6.78
C GLY A 126 1.41 -6.83 -7.18
N LEU A 127 1.31 -7.16 -8.49
CA LEU A 127 0.37 -8.19 -8.95
C LEU A 127 0.73 -9.58 -8.42
N ALA A 128 2.03 -9.94 -8.35
CA ALA A 128 2.44 -11.23 -7.80
C ALA A 128 2.00 -11.40 -6.34
N ILE A 129 2.16 -10.37 -5.52
CA ILE A 129 1.67 -10.39 -4.13
C ILE A 129 0.14 -10.46 -4.10
N ALA A 130 -0.54 -9.67 -4.93
CA ALA A 130 -2.00 -9.62 -4.96
C ALA A 130 -2.62 -10.97 -5.36
N GLU A 131 -2.06 -11.64 -6.37
CA GLU A 131 -2.49 -12.98 -6.81
C GLU A 131 -2.26 -14.03 -5.73
N LEU A 132 -1.13 -13.99 -5.01
CA LEU A 132 -0.88 -14.90 -3.90
C LEU A 132 -1.92 -14.73 -2.80
N VAL A 133 -2.23 -13.50 -2.40
CA VAL A 133 -3.23 -13.21 -1.36
C VAL A 133 -4.63 -13.65 -1.82
N ALA A 134 -5.02 -13.33 -3.05
CA ALA A 134 -6.32 -13.73 -3.60
C ALA A 134 -6.49 -15.25 -3.69
N GLY A 135 -5.37 -15.99 -3.91
CA GLY A 135 -5.35 -17.45 -3.96
C GLY A 135 -5.30 -18.16 -2.60
N MET A 136 -5.16 -17.45 -1.49
CA MET A 136 -5.09 -18.06 -0.15
C MET A 136 -6.39 -18.76 0.24
N LYS A 137 -6.28 -19.92 0.88
CA LYS A 137 -7.42 -20.66 1.47
C LYS A 137 -7.81 -20.09 2.82
N LYS A 138 -6.85 -19.59 3.57
CA LYS A 138 -7.08 -18.98 4.88
C LYS A 138 -7.86 -17.67 4.76
N PRO A 139 -8.61 -17.26 5.79
CA PRO A 139 -9.24 -15.94 5.88
C PRO A 139 -8.22 -14.82 5.71
N THR A 140 -8.53 -13.87 4.85
CA THR A 140 -7.69 -12.69 4.59
C THR A 140 -8.50 -11.41 4.67
N VAL A 141 -7.94 -10.39 5.31
CA VAL A 141 -8.51 -9.04 5.37
C VAL A 141 -7.44 -8.04 4.98
N SER A 142 -7.80 -7.05 4.19
CA SER A 142 -6.95 -5.88 3.92
C SER A 142 -7.51 -4.64 4.58
N LEU A 143 -6.62 -3.74 5.03
CA LEU A 143 -6.98 -2.44 5.59
C LEU A 143 -6.08 -1.35 5.00
N VAL A 144 -6.68 -0.41 4.27
CA VAL A 144 -6.01 0.79 3.78
C VAL A 144 -6.07 1.87 4.85
N LEU A 145 -4.90 2.28 5.40
CA LEU A 145 -4.81 3.27 6.47
C LEU A 145 -4.50 4.69 5.98
N GLY A 146 -3.63 4.85 5.01
CA GLY A 146 -3.24 6.16 4.49
C GLY A 146 -3.42 6.22 2.98
N GLY A 147 -2.61 5.47 2.26
CA GLY A 147 -2.65 5.39 0.81
C GLY A 147 -2.70 3.96 0.29
N GLY A 148 -3.59 3.71 -0.68
CA GLY A 148 -3.60 2.49 -1.49
C GLY A 148 -3.48 2.89 -2.96
N HIS A 149 -2.30 3.45 -3.36
CA HIS A 149 -2.17 4.13 -4.64
C HIS A 149 -1.60 3.21 -5.72
N SER A 150 -2.01 3.43 -6.99
CA SER A 150 -1.45 2.76 -8.16
C SER A 150 -1.57 1.23 -8.03
N ILE A 151 -0.46 0.48 -8.08
CA ILE A 151 -0.47 -0.97 -7.89
C ILE A 151 -0.84 -1.40 -6.44
N GLY A 152 -0.95 -0.47 -5.51
CA GLY A 152 -1.57 -0.68 -4.21
C GLY A 152 -3.07 -0.94 -4.27
N VAL A 153 -3.75 -0.55 -5.37
CA VAL A 153 -5.18 -0.80 -5.56
C VAL A 153 -5.48 -2.29 -5.69
N PRO A 154 -4.84 -3.07 -6.59
CA PRO A 154 -4.97 -4.52 -6.60
C PRO A 154 -4.68 -5.19 -5.25
N LEU A 155 -3.63 -4.74 -4.56
CA LEU A 155 -3.30 -5.28 -3.23
C LEU A 155 -4.41 -5.03 -2.20
N ALA A 156 -5.07 -3.87 -2.26
CA ALA A 156 -6.17 -3.55 -1.35
C ALA A 156 -7.39 -4.45 -1.57
N VAL A 157 -7.66 -4.87 -2.80
CA VAL A 157 -8.82 -5.72 -3.13
C VAL A 157 -8.50 -7.22 -3.16
N SER A 158 -7.24 -7.62 -2.97
CA SER A 158 -6.81 -9.02 -3.07
C SER A 158 -7.28 -9.90 -1.92
N ALA A 159 -7.58 -9.33 -0.75
CA ALA A 159 -8.09 -10.07 0.40
C ALA A 159 -9.58 -10.40 0.24
N ARG A 160 -10.07 -11.44 0.95
CA ARG A 160 -11.48 -11.84 0.94
C ARG A 160 -12.41 -10.74 1.42
N ARG A 161 -11.93 -9.85 2.30
CA ARG A 161 -12.63 -8.64 2.75
C ARG A 161 -11.67 -7.47 2.78
N SER A 162 -12.10 -6.36 2.23
CA SER A 162 -11.32 -5.14 2.14
C SER A 162 -11.93 -4.01 2.96
N PHE A 163 -11.07 -3.32 3.70
CA PHE A 163 -11.42 -2.17 4.53
C PHE A 163 -10.59 -0.95 4.15
N ILE A 164 -11.16 0.23 4.36
CA ILE A 164 -10.48 1.51 4.20
C ILE A 164 -10.91 2.45 5.33
N THR A 165 -9.95 3.20 5.90
CA THR A 165 -10.29 4.23 6.89
C THR A 165 -10.85 5.50 6.23
N PRO A 166 -11.66 6.31 6.93
CA PRO A 166 -12.28 7.51 6.35
C PRO A 166 -11.30 8.52 5.75
N SER A 167 -10.12 8.68 6.35
CA SER A 167 -9.09 9.62 5.89
C SER A 167 -8.15 9.05 4.83
N ALA A 168 -8.21 7.74 4.55
CA ALA A 168 -7.38 7.10 3.55
C ALA A 168 -7.85 7.43 2.14
N THR A 169 -6.93 7.34 1.19
CA THR A 169 -7.20 7.62 -0.22
C THR A 169 -6.64 6.54 -1.13
N MET A 170 -7.27 6.37 -2.28
CA MET A 170 -6.81 5.46 -3.33
C MET A 170 -6.66 6.23 -4.64
N THR A 171 -5.50 6.10 -5.28
CA THR A 171 -5.25 6.74 -6.58
C THR A 171 -5.26 5.69 -7.69
N ILE A 172 -6.18 5.86 -8.62
CA ILE A 172 -6.32 5.04 -9.83
C ILE A 172 -5.78 5.85 -10.99
N HIS A 173 -4.81 5.32 -11.74
CA HIS A 173 -4.24 5.97 -12.92
C HIS A 173 -3.72 4.94 -13.93
N PRO A 174 -3.53 5.30 -15.22
CA PRO A 174 -2.95 4.39 -16.21
C PRO A 174 -1.53 3.95 -15.85
N VAL A 175 -1.12 2.83 -16.42
CA VAL A 175 0.29 2.40 -16.35
C VAL A 175 1.19 3.48 -16.94
N ARG A 176 2.27 3.78 -16.23
CA ARG A 176 3.25 4.82 -16.65
C ARG A 176 4.58 4.18 -17.01
N LEU A 177 5.23 4.75 -18.01
CA LEU A 177 6.57 4.38 -18.43
C LEU A 177 7.51 5.57 -18.26
N ASN A 178 8.64 5.33 -17.60
CA ASN A 178 9.79 6.23 -17.62
C ASN A 178 10.96 5.52 -18.30
N GLY A 179 11.48 6.10 -19.39
CA GLY A 179 12.67 5.57 -20.05
C GLY A 179 12.64 5.65 -21.57
N LEU A 180 13.67 5.07 -22.20
CA LEU A 180 13.78 4.96 -23.65
C LEU A 180 12.80 3.91 -24.17
N VAL A 181 11.97 4.29 -25.15
CA VAL A 181 11.03 3.40 -25.84
C VAL A 181 11.63 2.95 -27.16
N LEU A 182 11.84 1.65 -27.32
CA LEU A 182 12.26 1.00 -28.57
C LEU A 182 11.08 0.15 -29.07
N GLY A 183 10.70 0.35 -30.36
CA GLY A 183 9.58 -0.40 -30.94
C GLY A 183 8.22 0.07 -30.43
N ILE A 184 7.77 1.24 -30.85
CA ILE A 184 6.56 1.91 -30.36
C ILE A 184 5.30 1.01 -30.36
N PRO A 185 4.95 0.29 -31.47
CA PRO A 185 3.74 -0.53 -31.48
C PRO A 185 3.78 -1.68 -30.47
N GLN A 186 4.92 -2.34 -30.33
CA GLN A 186 5.10 -3.46 -29.39
C GLN A 186 5.04 -2.96 -27.94
N THR A 187 5.64 -1.82 -27.68
CA THR A 187 5.62 -1.19 -26.36
C THR A 187 4.20 -0.79 -25.98
N LEU A 188 3.44 -0.16 -26.87
CA LEU A 188 2.06 0.21 -26.63
C LEU A 188 1.20 -1.04 -26.31
N SER A 189 1.30 -2.08 -27.17
CA SER A 189 0.56 -3.33 -26.95
C SER A 189 0.91 -3.99 -25.61
N TYR A 190 2.19 -3.97 -25.22
CA TYR A 190 2.60 -4.49 -23.91
C TYR A 190 1.94 -3.73 -22.73
N PHE A 191 1.92 -2.40 -22.78
CA PHE A 191 1.30 -1.60 -21.73
C PHE A 191 -0.22 -1.74 -21.70
N GLU A 192 -0.87 -1.86 -22.85
CA GLU A 192 -2.30 -2.16 -22.94
C GLU A 192 -2.63 -3.50 -22.27
N GLN A 193 -1.83 -4.55 -22.56
CA GLN A 193 -2.00 -5.86 -21.92
C GLN A 193 -1.77 -5.82 -20.41
N MET A 194 -0.73 -5.10 -19.97
CA MET A 194 -0.44 -4.94 -18.54
C MET A 194 -1.57 -4.21 -17.81
N GLN A 195 -2.09 -3.13 -18.41
CA GLN A 195 -3.23 -2.39 -17.88
C GLN A 195 -4.49 -3.26 -17.81
N GLU A 196 -4.76 -4.05 -18.83
CA GLU A 196 -5.90 -4.96 -18.87
C GLU A 196 -5.81 -6.07 -17.82
N ARG A 197 -4.60 -6.55 -17.49
CA ARG A 197 -4.39 -7.49 -16.36
C ARG A 197 -4.83 -6.85 -15.04
N ILE A 198 -4.47 -5.59 -14.80
CA ILE A 198 -4.89 -4.86 -13.60
C ILE A 198 -6.41 -4.70 -13.57
N VAL A 199 -7.02 -4.26 -14.68
CA VAL A 199 -8.48 -4.10 -14.77
C VAL A 199 -9.19 -5.41 -14.45
N ARG A 200 -8.76 -6.51 -15.04
CA ARG A 200 -9.35 -7.84 -14.81
C ARG A 200 -9.23 -8.24 -13.34
N PHE A 201 -8.04 -8.11 -12.76
CA PHE A 201 -7.83 -8.44 -11.34
C PHE A 201 -8.77 -7.65 -10.42
N ILE A 202 -8.95 -6.36 -10.69
CA ILE A 202 -9.89 -5.51 -9.91
C ILE A 202 -11.31 -6.01 -10.05
N CYS A 203 -11.78 -6.35 -11.27
CA CYS A 203 -13.12 -6.85 -11.49
C CYS A 203 -13.37 -8.18 -10.78
N ASP A 204 -12.39 -9.07 -10.80
CA ASP A 204 -12.50 -10.39 -10.20
C ASP A 204 -12.50 -10.34 -8.66
N ASN A 205 -11.90 -9.30 -8.07
CA ASN A 205 -11.71 -9.17 -6.64
C ASN A 205 -12.45 -7.98 -5.98
N SER A 206 -13.34 -7.30 -6.70
CA SER A 206 -14.15 -6.19 -6.16
C SER A 206 -15.54 -6.17 -6.80
N LYS A 207 -16.40 -5.25 -6.35
CA LYS A 207 -17.73 -5.03 -6.93
C LYS A 207 -17.70 -4.00 -8.06
N MET A 208 -16.53 -3.39 -8.33
CA MET A 208 -16.38 -2.37 -9.36
C MET A 208 -16.36 -3.01 -10.76
N SER A 209 -17.13 -2.46 -11.70
CA SER A 209 -17.08 -2.92 -13.10
C SER A 209 -15.80 -2.44 -13.80
N GLY A 210 -15.34 -3.22 -14.79
CA GLY A 210 -14.16 -2.86 -15.57
C GLY A 210 -14.31 -1.55 -16.34
N ASP A 211 -15.51 -1.25 -16.83
CA ASP A 211 -15.78 0.00 -17.53
C ASP A 211 -15.69 1.19 -16.58
N ARG A 212 -16.22 1.06 -15.36
CA ARG A 212 -16.11 2.11 -14.34
C ARG A 212 -14.66 2.31 -13.89
N PHE A 213 -13.91 1.23 -13.72
CA PHE A 213 -12.50 1.32 -13.38
C PHE A 213 -11.68 2.03 -14.47
N ARG A 214 -11.94 1.70 -15.77
CA ARG A 214 -11.29 2.38 -16.91
C ARG A 214 -11.68 3.86 -16.98
N GLU A 215 -12.95 4.20 -16.74
CA GLU A 215 -13.41 5.59 -16.68
C GLU A 215 -12.66 6.40 -15.61
N LEU A 216 -12.57 5.87 -14.39
CA LEU A 216 -11.83 6.51 -13.30
C LEU A 216 -10.34 6.61 -13.59
N MET A 217 -9.76 5.58 -14.21
CA MET A 217 -8.36 5.52 -14.57
C MET A 217 -7.98 6.55 -15.65
N LEU A 218 -8.87 6.82 -16.59
CA LEU A 218 -8.65 7.73 -17.71
C LEU A 218 -9.24 9.13 -17.49
N ALA A 219 -9.80 9.40 -16.31
CA ALA A 219 -10.39 10.69 -16.00
C ALA A 219 -9.33 11.81 -16.04
N THR A 220 -9.68 12.93 -16.67
CA THR A 220 -8.84 14.13 -16.75
C THR A 220 -9.34 15.21 -15.80
N GLY A 221 -8.43 16.06 -15.29
CA GLY A 221 -8.77 17.21 -14.45
C GLY A 221 -9.07 16.88 -12.98
N LYS A 222 -8.92 15.62 -12.56
CA LYS A 222 -9.04 15.18 -11.15
C LYS A 222 -7.68 15.07 -10.45
N LEU A 223 -6.62 14.78 -11.18
CA LEU A 223 -5.24 14.88 -10.71
C LEU A 223 -4.60 16.16 -11.22
N VAL A 224 -3.87 16.86 -10.37
CA VAL A 224 -3.39 18.24 -10.64
C VAL A 224 -2.49 18.36 -11.86
N MET A 225 -1.80 17.29 -12.29
CA MET A 225 -0.91 17.30 -13.45
C MET A 225 -0.93 15.97 -14.23
N ASP A 226 -2.00 15.17 -14.09
CA ASP A 226 -2.00 13.82 -14.67
C ASP A 226 -3.42 13.29 -14.93
N VAL A 227 -3.47 12.12 -15.58
CA VAL A 227 -4.68 11.36 -15.84
C VAL A 227 -4.93 10.39 -14.69
N GLY A 228 -6.17 10.29 -14.23
CA GLY A 228 -6.58 9.40 -13.16
C GLY A 228 -7.52 10.05 -12.15
N THR A 229 -7.85 9.30 -11.10
CA THR A 229 -8.76 9.72 -10.03
C THR A 229 -8.19 9.38 -8.66
N VAL A 230 -8.41 10.26 -7.69
CA VAL A 230 -8.25 9.96 -6.27
C VAL A 230 -9.63 9.74 -5.68
N LEU A 231 -9.82 8.59 -5.04
CA LEU A 231 -11.01 8.26 -4.26
C LEU A 231 -10.68 8.38 -2.77
N ALA A 232 -11.47 9.13 -2.03
CA ALA A 232 -11.46 9.10 -0.57
C ALA A 232 -12.11 7.80 -0.07
N GLY A 233 -11.93 7.46 1.22
CA GLY A 233 -12.41 6.19 1.77
C GLY A 233 -13.87 5.90 1.49
N GLU A 234 -14.76 6.87 1.73
CA GLU A 234 -16.20 6.72 1.44
C GLU A 234 -16.50 6.54 -0.06
N GLU A 235 -15.76 7.24 -0.92
CA GLU A 235 -15.91 7.14 -2.37
C GLU A 235 -15.46 5.77 -2.87
N ALA A 236 -14.35 5.24 -2.33
CA ALA A 236 -13.85 3.92 -2.69
C ALA A 236 -14.87 2.80 -2.38
N VAL A 237 -15.57 2.93 -1.25
CA VAL A 237 -16.66 2.00 -0.89
C VAL A 237 -17.90 2.20 -1.78
N LYS A 238 -18.30 3.45 -1.99
CA LYS A 238 -19.46 3.78 -2.84
C LYS A 238 -19.29 3.31 -4.29
N GLU A 239 -18.08 3.40 -4.83
CA GLU A 239 -17.74 2.92 -6.17
C GLU A 239 -17.59 1.39 -6.23
N GLY A 240 -17.69 0.69 -5.10
CA GLY A 240 -17.58 -0.77 -5.03
C GLY A 240 -16.16 -1.29 -5.17
N LEU A 241 -15.15 -0.43 -5.03
CA LEU A 241 -13.75 -0.82 -5.07
C LEU A 241 -13.34 -1.51 -3.76
N ILE A 242 -13.73 -0.94 -2.62
CA ILE A 242 -13.49 -1.51 -1.27
C ILE A 242 -14.83 -1.92 -0.67
N ASP A 243 -14.84 -2.99 0.14
CA ASP A 243 -16.08 -3.52 0.73
C ASP A 243 -16.63 -2.63 1.83
N THR A 244 -15.78 -2.13 2.72
CA THR A 244 -16.23 -1.53 3.98
C THR A 244 -15.36 -0.34 4.41
N LEU A 245 -16.04 0.73 4.83
CA LEU A 245 -15.40 1.82 5.56
C LEU A 245 -15.28 1.39 7.03
N GLY A 246 -14.06 1.31 7.57
CA GLY A 246 -13.90 0.81 8.93
C GLY A 246 -12.51 1.05 9.51
N SER A 247 -12.39 0.77 10.80
CA SER A 247 -11.18 0.87 11.59
C SER A 247 -10.39 -0.45 11.61
N LEU A 248 -9.24 -0.43 12.29
CA LEU A 248 -8.48 -1.66 12.57
C LEU A 248 -9.30 -2.67 13.37
N SER A 249 -10.08 -2.21 14.34
CA SER A 249 -10.93 -3.12 15.15
C SER A 249 -11.98 -3.81 14.29
N ASP A 250 -12.65 -3.07 13.40
CA ASP A 250 -13.65 -3.64 12.50
C ASP A 250 -13.04 -4.69 11.55
N ALA A 251 -11.84 -4.40 11.02
CA ALA A 251 -11.10 -5.32 10.16
C ALA A 251 -10.66 -6.60 10.90
N LEU A 252 -10.17 -6.46 12.14
CA LEU A 252 -9.78 -7.58 12.98
C LEU A 252 -10.98 -8.43 13.40
N ASP A 253 -12.08 -7.82 13.82
CA ASP A 253 -13.29 -8.55 14.21
C ASP A 253 -13.83 -9.35 13.01
N CYS A 254 -13.88 -8.74 11.80
CA CYS A 254 -14.24 -9.44 10.58
C CYS A 254 -13.33 -10.64 10.28
N LEU A 255 -12.00 -10.51 10.49
CA LEU A 255 -11.06 -11.61 10.27
C LEU A 255 -11.31 -12.77 11.25
N TYR A 256 -11.50 -12.46 12.53
CA TYR A 256 -11.79 -13.49 13.54
C TYR A 256 -13.15 -14.17 13.30
N ASP A 257 -14.18 -13.42 12.89
CA ASP A 257 -15.47 -13.99 12.52
C ASP A 257 -15.32 -15.00 11.37
N MET A 258 -14.57 -14.66 10.33
CA MET A 258 -14.29 -15.58 9.21
C MET A 258 -13.49 -16.82 9.63
N ILE A 259 -12.60 -16.73 10.62
CA ILE A 259 -11.86 -17.87 11.16
C ILE A 259 -12.83 -18.83 11.86
N VAL A 260 -13.66 -18.31 12.75
CA VAL A 260 -14.65 -19.10 13.48
C VAL A 260 -15.69 -19.76 12.55
N GLU A 261 -16.09 -19.08 11.46
CA GLU A 261 -17.01 -19.64 10.46
C GLU A 261 -16.41 -20.81 9.67
N GLN A 262 -15.09 -20.90 9.54
CA GLN A 262 -14.39 -22.00 8.85
C GLN A 262 -14.17 -23.22 9.75
N GLU A 263 -14.38 -23.13 11.05
CA GLU A 263 -14.26 -24.27 11.96
C GLU A 263 -15.33 -25.33 11.66
N PRO A 264 -14.95 -26.62 11.49
CA PRO A 264 -15.90 -27.70 11.27
C PRO A 264 -16.78 -27.89 12.51
N GLY A 265 -18.03 -27.43 12.46
CA GLY A 265 -19.01 -27.53 13.52
C GLY A 265 -19.87 -26.28 13.78
N SER A 266 -19.56 -25.14 13.13
CA SER A 266 -20.31 -23.90 13.34
C SER A 266 -21.67 -23.86 12.63
N SER A 267 -21.94 -24.82 11.73
CA SER A 267 -23.18 -24.85 10.90
C SER A 267 -24.40 -25.45 11.58
N ASP A 268 -24.27 -26.11 12.76
CA ASP A 268 -25.39 -26.85 13.36
C ASP A 268 -26.27 -26.05 14.35
N ASN A 269 -26.01 -24.76 14.58
CA ASN A 269 -26.73 -23.96 15.55
C ASN A 269 -27.70 -22.91 14.97
N LYS A 270 -28.05 -22.98 13.68
CA LYS A 270 -29.02 -22.04 13.06
C LYS A 270 -30.38 -22.63 12.66
N THR A 271 -30.75 -23.81 13.19
CA THR A 271 -32.10 -24.34 13.00
C THR A 271 -32.61 -24.95 14.32
N GLU A 272 -33.11 -24.08 15.19
CA GLU A 272 -34.18 -24.37 16.17
C GLU A 272 -34.41 -23.10 17.02
N GLY A 273 -35.49 -22.34 16.66
CA GLY A 273 -35.92 -21.19 17.44
C GLY A 273 -37.01 -20.41 16.71
#